data_5c6d451f3bd68054ac9a2012d9aecea8
#
_entry.id   5c6d451f3bd68054ac9a2012d9aecea8
#
_cell.length_a   1.000
_cell.length_b   1.000
_cell.length_c   1.000
_cell.angle_alpha   90.00
_cell.angle_beta   90.00
_cell.angle_gamma   90.00
#
_symmetry.space_group_name_H-M   'P 1'
#
loop_
_entity.id
_entity.type
_entity.pdbx_description
1 polymer ?
#
loop_
_entity_poly.entity_id
_entity_poly.type
_entity_poly.pdbx_seq_one_letter_code
_entity_poly.pdbx_strand_id
1 'polypeptide(L)'
;MRILHTSDFHIGKKLYSRERTEEQQAFLGEWSAVCGQEKIDIVLVAGDLFDTFNPSVASMRLLYDFFCKIAKGGDRIVIAIAGNHDSADRIDMPESFARRNGVFFAGNFDSVQEPMKLNERITIEK
;
A
#
# COMPACT_ATOMS: atom_id res chain seq x y z
N MET A 1 -3.89 -15.68 12.56
CA MET A 1 -3.44 -14.46 11.85
C MET A 1 -2.64 -14.88 10.64
N ARG A 2 -3.00 -14.38 9.44
CA ARG A 2 -2.30 -14.64 8.18
C ARG A 2 -1.78 -13.33 7.61
N ILE A 3 -0.51 -13.28 7.27
CA ILE A 3 0.17 -12.10 6.76
C ILE A 3 0.59 -12.35 5.32
N LEU A 4 0.28 -11.42 4.43
CA LEU A 4 0.76 -11.39 3.07
C LEU A 4 1.87 -10.33 2.98
N HIS A 5 3.05 -10.71 2.54
CA HIS A 5 4.16 -9.80 2.31
C HIS A 5 4.44 -9.68 0.81
N THR A 6 4.56 -8.47 0.33
CA THR A 6 4.87 -8.14 -1.07
C THR A 6 5.66 -6.84 -1.17
N SER A 7 6.19 -6.53 -2.36
CA SER A 7 6.92 -5.30 -2.68
C SER A 7 6.86 -5.02 -4.18
N ASP A 8 7.48 -3.92 -4.60
CA ASP A 8 7.83 -3.64 -5.99
C ASP A 8 6.63 -3.59 -6.95
N PHE A 9 5.58 -2.89 -6.56
CA PHE A 9 4.41 -2.72 -7.43
C PHE A 9 4.69 -1.85 -8.65
N HIS A 10 5.58 -0.86 -8.50
CA HIS A 10 5.97 0.06 -9.57
C HIS A 10 4.78 0.60 -10.37
N ILE A 11 3.72 1.04 -9.66
CA ILE A 11 2.53 1.59 -10.31
C ILE A 11 2.89 2.82 -11.14
N GLY A 12 2.43 2.83 -12.39
CA GLY A 12 2.78 3.86 -13.38
C GLY A 12 3.95 3.50 -14.28
N LYS A 13 4.56 2.31 -14.09
CA LYS A 13 5.62 1.81 -14.98
C LYS A 13 5.12 1.65 -16.40
N LYS A 14 5.89 2.21 -17.34
CA LYS A 14 5.63 2.11 -18.78
C LYS A 14 6.53 1.04 -19.40
N LEU A 15 6.04 0.42 -20.44
CA LEU A 15 6.87 -0.42 -21.33
C LEU A 15 7.17 0.38 -22.59
N TYR A 16 8.42 0.81 -22.75
CA TYR A 16 8.82 1.85 -23.72
C TYR A 16 7.98 3.12 -23.49
N SER A 17 7.15 3.53 -24.41
CA SER A 17 6.26 4.68 -24.23
C SER A 17 4.80 4.33 -23.98
N ARG A 18 4.50 3.02 -23.76
CA ARG A 18 3.12 2.54 -23.57
C ARG A 18 2.75 2.48 -22.11
N GLU A 19 1.60 3.05 -21.78
CA GLU A 19 0.96 2.88 -20.47
C GLU A 19 0.57 1.40 -20.27
N ARG A 20 0.73 0.92 -19.05
CA ARG A 20 0.36 -0.44 -18.64
C ARG A 20 -0.75 -0.46 -17.60
N THR A 21 -1.60 0.55 -17.61
CA THR A 21 -2.62 0.76 -16.59
C THR A 21 -3.58 -0.42 -16.49
N GLU A 22 -4.03 -0.97 -17.63
CA GLU A 22 -4.94 -2.13 -17.66
C GLU A 22 -4.30 -3.39 -17.09
N GLU A 23 -3.02 -3.65 -17.42
CA GLU A 23 -2.26 -4.76 -16.86
C GLU A 23 -2.08 -4.61 -15.35
N GLN A 24 -1.77 -3.39 -14.89
CA GLN A 24 -1.61 -3.09 -13.47
C GLN A 24 -2.94 -3.23 -12.72
N GLN A 25 -4.04 -2.81 -13.32
CA GLN A 25 -5.38 -3.01 -12.75
C GLN A 25 -5.72 -4.51 -12.62
N ALA A 26 -5.42 -5.31 -13.65
CA ALA A 26 -5.64 -6.75 -13.63
C ALA A 26 -4.81 -7.42 -12.52
N PHE A 27 -3.52 -7.08 -12.44
CA PHE A 27 -2.61 -7.56 -11.40
C PHE A 27 -3.13 -7.23 -9.98
N LEU A 28 -3.51 -5.99 -9.71
CA LEU A 28 -4.07 -5.59 -8.43
C LEU A 28 -5.42 -6.27 -8.14
N GLY A 29 -6.19 -6.59 -9.18
CA GLY A 29 -7.41 -7.38 -9.09
C GLY A 29 -7.15 -8.79 -8.60
N GLU A 30 -6.13 -9.46 -9.14
CA GLU A 30 -5.69 -10.79 -8.70
C GLU A 30 -5.23 -10.78 -7.23
N TRP A 31 -4.43 -9.79 -6.82
CA TRP A 31 -4.03 -9.61 -5.42
C TRP A 31 -5.23 -9.44 -4.48
N SER A 32 -6.22 -8.67 -4.91
CA SER A 32 -7.46 -8.50 -4.13
C SER A 32 -8.20 -9.82 -3.95
N ALA A 33 -8.24 -10.66 -4.99
CA ALA A 33 -8.85 -12.00 -4.94
C ALA A 33 -8.08 -12.93 -3.98
N VAL A 34 -6.76 -12.98 -4.08
CA VAL A 34 -5.88 -13.75 -3.18
C VAL A 34 -6.10 -13.35 -1.72
N CYS A 35 -6.13 -12.04 -1.43
CA CYS A 35 -6.39 -11.54 -0.09
C CYS A 35 -7.72 -12.05 0.48
N GLY A 36 -8.74 -12.19 -0.35
CA GLY A 36 -10.05 -12.72 0.04
C GLY A 36 -10.05 -14.23 0.24
N GLN A 37 -9.54 -14.98 -0.74
CA GLN A 37 -9.50 -16.44 -0.76
C GLN A 37 -8.66 -17.00 0.39
N GLU A 38 -7.49 -16.40 0.62
CA GLU A 38 -6.56 -16.83 1.65
C GLU A 38 -6.88 -16.26 3.05
N LYS A 39 -7.94 -15.47 3.19
CA LYS A 39 -8.36 -14.85 4.46
C LYS A 39 -7.20 -14.13 5.14
N ILE A 40 -6.51 -13.29 4.36
CA ILE A 40 -5.37 -12.51 4.87
C ILE A 40 -5.87 -11.46 5.87
N ASP A 41 -5.20 -11.37 7.02
CA ASP A 41 -5.49 -10.38 8.06
C ASP A 41 -4.67 -9.11 7.90
N ILE A 42 -3.40 -9.24 7.47
CA ILE A 42 -2.47 -8.12 7.30
C ILE A 42 -1.77 -8.23 5.94
N VAL A 43 -1.68 -7.12 5.23
CA VAL A 43 -0.86 -6.98 4.01
C VAL A 43 0.29 -6.04 4.31
N LEU A 44 1.52 -6.50 4.10
CA LEU A 44 2.74 -5.70 4.20
C LEU A 44 3.28 -5.43 2.79
N VAL A 45 3.41 -4.16 2.42
CA VAL A 45 3.98 -3.74 1.14
C VAL A 45 5.31 -3.05 1.40
N ALA A 46 6.40 -3.73 1.07
CA ALA A 46 7.76 -3.35 1.44
C ALA A 46 8.44 -2.51 0.34
N GLY A 47 7.87 -1.35 0.04
CA GLY A 47 8.48 -0.35 -0.83
C GLY A 47 8.21 -0.50 -2.32
N ASP A 48 8.69 0.48 -3.06
CA ASP A 48 8.54 0.65 -4.51
C ASP A 48 7.08 0.54 -4.96
N LEU A 49 6.25 1.34 -4.29
CA LEU A 49 4.81 1.45 -4.57
C LEU A 49 4.58 2.05 -5.96
N PHE A 50 5.37 3.08 -6.28
CA PHE A 50 5.33 3.78 -7.56
C PHE A 50 6.65 3.58 -8.33
N ASP A 51 6.58 3.72 -9.65
CA ASP A 51 7.78 3.62 -10.52
C ASP A 51 8.65 4.88 -10.47
N THR A 52 8.10 6.00 -10.04
CA THR A 52 8.80 7.29 -10.01
C THR A 52 8.49 8.08 -8.76
N PHE A 53 9.43 8.95 -8.39
CA PHE A 53 9.32 9.90 -7.27
C PHE A 53 8.11 10.84 -7.38
N ASN A 54 7.64 11.09 -8.61
CA ASN A 54 6.50 11.97 -8.89
C ASN A 54 5.44 11.22 -9.72
N PRO A 55 4.68 10.30 -9.10
CA PRO A 55 3.67 9.52 -9.80
C PRO A 55 2.53 10.39 -10.33
N SER A 56 1.92 9.97 -11.42
CA SER A 56 0.74 10.63 -11.97
C SER A 56 -0.45 10.51 -11.00
N VAL A 57 -1.39 11.44 -11.11
CA VAL A 57 -2.65 11.38 -10.34
C VAL A 57 -3.40 10.05 -10.60
N ALA A 58 -3.35 9.56 -11.84
CA ALA A 58 -3.96 8.28 -12.21
C ALA A 58 -3.29 7.10 -11.47
N SER A 59 -1.96 7.10 -11.39
CA SER A 59 -1.20 6.08 -10.66
C SER A 59 -1.50 6.11 -9.15
N MET A 60 -1.54 7.30 -8.56
CA MET A 60 -1.88 7.47 -7.16
C MET A 60 -3.30 6.97 -6.85
N ARG A 61 -4.27 7.35 -7.69
CA ARG A 61 -5.66 6.89 -7.56
C ARG A 61 -5.74 5.36 -7.63
N LEU A 62 -5.11 4.75 -8.63
CA LEU A 62 -5.11 3.31 -8.81
C LEU A 62 -4.62 2.57 -7.56
N LEU A 63 -3.50 3.01 -6.98
CA LEU A 63 -2.93 2.37 -5.80
C LEU A 63 -3.81 2.59 -4.55
N TYR A 64 -4.28 3.79 -4.32
CA TYR A 64 -5.08 4.11 -3.14
C TYR A 64 -6.45 3.42 -3.18
N ASP A 65 -7.10 3.38 -4.35
CA ASP A 65 -8.36 2.64 -4.53
C ASP A 65 -8.15 1.14 -4.25
N PHE A 66 -7.03 0.59 -4.71
CA PHE A 66 -6.66 -0.80 -4.41
C PHE A 66 -6.49 -1.02 -2.90
N PHE A 67 -5.71 -0.17 -2.21
CA PHE A 67 -5.50 -0.31 -0.77
C PHE A 67 -6.81 -0.19 0.01
N CYS A 68 -7.66 0.78 -0.31
CA CYS A 68 -8.97 0.92 0.31
C CYS A 68 -9.84 -0.32 0.08
N LYS A 69 -9.83 -0.87 -1.14
CA LYS A 69 -10.58 -2.07 -1.49
C LYS A 69 -10.13 -3.29 -0.67
N ILE A 70 -8.82 -3.54 -0.55
CA ILE A 70 -8.33 -4.70 0.20
C ILE A 70 -8.43 -4.52 1.71
N ALA A 71 -8.35 -3.29 2.22
CA ALA A 71 -8.49 -2.98 3.65
C ALA A 71 -9.93 -3.16 4.17
N LYS A 72 -10.93 -3.09 3.28
CA LYS A 72 -12.35 -3.30 3.64
C LYS A 72 -12.81 -2.45 4.82
N GLY A 73 -12.41 -1.18 4.85
CA GLY A 73 -12.78 -0.26 5.94
C GLY A 73 -12.14 -0.59 7.29
N GLY A 74 -11.04 -1.33 7.31
CA GLY A 74 -10.29 -1.70 8.51
C GLY A 74 -10.47 -3.16 8.96
N ASP A 75 -11.27 -3.95 8.26
CA ASP A 75 -11.37 -5.40 8.53
C ASP A 75 -10.06 -6.12 8.23
N ARG A 76 -9.28 -5.59 7.29
CA ARG A 76 -7.91 -6.01 6.99
C ARG A 76 -6.98 -4.82 7.12
N ILE A 77 -5.81 -5.04 7.69
CA ILE A 77 -4.78 -4.03 7.84
C ILE A 77 -3.86 -4.06 6.62
N VAL A 78 -3.58 -2.90 6.06
CA VAL A 78 -2.59 -2.70 5.01
C VAL A 78 -1.51 -1.78 5.56
N ILE A 79 -0.26 -2.22 5.51
CA ILE A 79 0.90 -1.41 5.90
C ILE A 79 1.80 -1.28 4.69
N ALA A 80 2.10 -0.06 4.28
CA ALA A 80 2.96 0.23 3.15
C ALA A 80 4.08 1.17 3.55
N ILE A 81 5.30 0.80 3.21
CA ILE A 81 6.49 1.64 3.42
C ILE A 81 6.99 2.17 2.08
N ALA A 82 7.71 3.28 2.11
CA ALA A 82 8.38 3.80 0.92
C ALA A 82 9.60 2.96 0.54
N GLY A 83 9.79 2.76 -0.76
CA GLY A 83 11.02 2.22 -1.35
C GLY A 83 11.91 3.33 -1.92
N ASN A 84 12.96 2.94 -2.63
CA ASN A 84 13.90 3.91 -3.20
C ASN A 84 13.35 4.64 -4.44
N HIS A 85 12.31 4.12 -5.08
CA HIS A 85 11.59 4.79 -6.16
C HIS A 85 10.49 5.74 -5.66
N ASP A 86 10.10 5.63 -4.39
CA ASP A 86 9.02 6.42 -3.81
C ASP A 86 9.53 7.75 -3.21
N SER A 87 8.65 8.73 -3.14
CA SER A 87 8.85 9.91 -2.31
C SER A 87 8.26 9.67 -0.93
N ALA A 88 9.10 9.58 0.08
CA ALA A 88 8.68 9.32 1.46
C ALA A 88 7.59 10.30 1.93
N ASP A 89 7.78 11.60 1.69
CA ASP A 89 6.81 12.64 2.07
C ASP A 89 5.45 12.47 1.37
N ARG A 90 5.45 12.01 0.10
CA ARG A 90 4.21 11.74 -0.62
C ARG A 90 3.49 10.50 -0.12
N ILE A 91 4.25 9.49 0.31
CA ILE A 91 3.68 8.29 0.92
C ILE A 91 3.06 8.63 2.27
N ASP A 92 3.68 9.47 3.08
CA ASP A 92 3.17 9.89 4.39
C ASP A 92 1.98 10.86 4.29
N MET A 93 1.85 11.60 3.18
CA MET A 93 0.83 12.65 3.04
C MET A 93 -0.61 12.17 3.32
N PRO A 94 -1.09 11.02 2.83
CA PRO A 94 -2.46 10.55 3.09
C PRO A 94 -2.61 9.80 4.42
N GLU A 95 -1.57 9.65 5.23
CA GLU A 95 -1.52 8.73 6.37
C GLU A 95 -2.69 8.92 7.34
N SER A 96 -2.95 10.14 7.79
CA SER A 96 -4.02 10.43 8.75
C SER A 96 -5.43 10.10 8.23
N PHE A 97 -5.61 10.15 6.92
CA PHE A 97 -6.87 9.82 6.25
C PHE A 97 -6.98 8.31 5.98
N ALA A 98 -5.89 7.72 5.54
CA ALA A 98 -5.80 6.31 5.19
C ALA A 98 -5.95 5.40 6.44
N ARG A 99 -5.37 5.80 7.57
CA ARG A 99 -5.42 5.07 8.84
C ARG A 99 -6.85 4.74 9.29
N ARG A 100 -7.79 5.65 9.06
CA ARG A 100 -9.22 5.44 9.38
C ARG A 100 -9.85 4.31 8.58
N ASN A 101 -9.25 3.95 7.45
CA ASN A 101 -9.68 2.87 6.58
C ASN A 101 -8.81 1.61 6.71
N GLY A 102 -7.95 1.53 7.73
CA GLY A 102 -7.07 0.38 7.96
C GLY A 102 -5.82 0.36 7.07
N VAL A 103 -5.48 1.49 6.43
CA VAL A 103 -4.26 1.65 5.62
C VAL A 103 -3.26 2.53 6.37
N PHE A 104 -2.08 2.00 6.60
CA PHE A 104 -1.00 2.65 7.34
C PHE A 104 0.19 2.87 6.42
N PHE A 105 0.64 4.12 6.33
CA PHE A 105 1.82 4.49 5.56
C PHE A 105 2.99 4.82 6.49
N ALA A 106 4.19 4.43 6.09
CA ALA A 106 5.44 4.81 6.73
C ALA A 106 6.46 5.14 5.63
N GLY A 107 6.46 6.38 5.19
CA GLY A 107 7.37 6.90 4.18
C GLY A 107 8.74 7.19 4.77
N ASN A 108 8.79 7.84 5.92
CA ASN A 108 10.00 8.19 6.63
C ASN A 108 10.25 7.27 7.83
N PHE A 109 11.50 6.90 8.05
CA PHE A 109 11.89 6.08 9.21
C PHE A 109 11.52 6.76 10.54
N ASP A 110 11.62 8.09 10.60
CA ASP A 110 11.32 8.88 11.80
C ASP A 110 9.82 8.95 12.11
N SER A 111 8.95 8.65 11.15
CA SER A 111 7.49 8.63 11.36
C SER A 111 7.02 7.43 12.20
N VAL A 112 7.90 6.46 12.48
CA VAL A 112 7.60 5.22 13.24
C VAL A 112 8.32 5.20 14.59
N GLN A 113 8.35 6.32 15.31
CA GLN A 113 9.07 6.40 16.60
C GLN A 113 8.28 5.82 17.77
N GLU A 114 6.97 5.80 17.69
CA GLU A 114 6.06 5.31 18.72
C GLU A 114 5.43 3.96 18.32
N PRO A 115 5.06 3.12 19.29
CA PRO A 115 4.30 1.92 19.00
C PRO A 115 3.05 2.24 18.19
N MET A 116 2.89 1.61 17.04
CA MET A 116 1.76 1.86 16.14
C MET A 116 0.61 0.91 16.49
N LYS A 117 -0.43 1.44 17.13
CA LYS A 117 -1.67 0.68 17.35
C LYS A 117 -2.47 0.62 16.05
N LEU A 118 -2.56 -0.56 15.47
CA LEU A 118 -3.26 -0.79 14.21
C LEU A 118 -4.76 -1.02 14.44
N ASN A 119 -5.11 -1.75 15.49
CA ASN A 119 -6.47 -1.95 15.98
C ASN A 119 -6.46 -2.37 17.45
N GLU A 120 -7.59 -2.81 17.99
CA GLU A 120 -7.68 -3.23 19.41
C GLU A 120 -6.85 -4.47 19.76
N ARG A 121 -6.41 -5.25 18.74
CA ARG A 121 -5.72 -6.54 18.90
C ARG A 121 -4.26 -6.49 18.48
N ILE A 122 -3.88 -5.52 17.65
CA ILE A 122 -2.56 -5.51 17.01
C ILE A 122 -1.88 -4.17 17.26
N THR A 123 -0.72 -4.24 17.88
CA THR A 123 0.22 -3.13 18.04
C THR A 123 1.55 -3.56 17.42
N ILE A 124 2.20 -2.67 16.68
CA ILE A 124 3.58 -2.85 16.23
C ILE A 124 4.46 -2.11 17.23
N GLU A 125 5.35 -2.85 17.83
CA GLU A 125 6.41 -2.33 18.72
C GLU A 125 7.76 -2.41 17.99
N LYS A 126 8.70 -1.54 18.38
CA LYS A 126 10.08 -1.59 17.87
C LYS A 126 10.79 -2.84 18.38
#